data_220e00886d624461f5c5038276e5cfb6
#
_entry.id   220e00886d624461f5c5038276e5cfb6
#
_cell.length_a   1.000
_cell.length_b   1.000
_cell.length_c   1.000
_cell.angle_alpha   90.00
_cell.angle_beta   90.00
_cell.angle_gamma   90.00
#
_symmetry.space_group_name_H-M   'P 1'
#
loop_
_entity.id
_entity.type
_entity.pdbx_description
1 polymer ?
#
loop_
_entity_poly.entity_id
_entity_poly.type
_entity_poly.pdbx_seq_one_letter_code
_entity_poly.pdbx_strand_id
1 'polypeptide(L)'
;MPRRVNRHLFTPPLPQRAGIDPVSLTLPAHPVLHETSKGSDAHPSTVAQYLISRFSPEDPATILDCFARHEVRTDDGTLLTNQSQYLPGLRIWYYRPLPEEPPLPDDLPVLYEDEHLLAIDKPHYLPVTPRGAYVAQTALTKLRVRENNPLLTPVHRLDRPTAGILLFAKTRDARGPFQMMFQNRQVTKTYLAIAPAPSEDLRESMMGEGVQVRSRIDKDRNILQVRQYSVRECERAELTINAETLVRIREIYQAPQSVPLKSGAQNPYLTYPVPGEELALYELTPHTGKMHQLRAHLNLLGTPIFGDVLYPQVLPTAPNDASVPLQLLAHRLDCVHPFTNKPLTLYSARTLSLAPRNVAQPKHQ
;
A
#
# COMPACT_ATOMS: atom_id res chain seq x y z
N MET A 1 -28.83 20.77 6.04
CA MET A 1 -28.00 19.58 6.21
C MET A 1 -28.16 18.73 4.95
N PRO A 2 -27.10 18.47 4.15
CA PRO A 2 -27.23 17.59 3.00
C PRO A 2 -27.42 16.15 3.49
N ARG A 3 -28.46 15.48 2.98
CA ARG A 3 -28.75 14.06 3.25
C ARG A 3 -27.50 13.24 2.90
N ARG A 4 -26.93 12.52 3.89
CA ARG A 4 -25.98 11.43 3.63
C ARG A 4 -26.71 10.39 2.77
N VAL A 5 -26.45 10.40 1.48
CA VAL A 5 -26.86 9.34 0.57
C VAL A 5 -26.22 8.05 1.08
N ASN A 6 -27.07 7.08 1.37
CA ASN A 6 -26.65 5.75 1.85
C ASN A 6 -25.75 5.11 0.78
N ARG A 7 -24.42 5.22 0.93
CA ARG A 7 -23.42 4.67 0.01
C ARG A 7 -23.44 3.13 -0.10
N HIS A 8 -24.27 2.48 0.72
CA HIS A 8 -24.29 1.01 0.83
C HIS A 8 -25.07 0.27 -0.25
N LEU A 9 -25.82 0.96 -1.11
CA LEU A 9 -26.68 0.33 -2.12
C LEU A 9 -26.37 0.72 -3.58
N PHE A 10 -25.34 1.56 -3.79
CA PHE A 10 -25.03 1.98 -5.16
C PHE A 10 -24.19 0.91 -5.88
N THR A 11 -24.77 0.33 -6.94
CA THR A 11 -24.07 -0.55 -7.88
C THR A 11 -23.61 0.29 -9.07
N PRO A 12 -22.30 0.30 -9.40
CA PRO A 12 -21.83 0.99 -10.60
C PRO A 12 -22.58 0.53 -11.85
N PRO A 13 -22.90 1.43 -12.80
CA PRO A 13 -23.60 1.09 -14.03
C PRO A 13 -22.74 0.28 -15.03
N LEU A 14 -21.45 0.15 -14.75
CA LEU A 14 -20.51 -0.67 -15.50
C LEU A 14 -20.02 -1.82 -14.61
N PRO A 15 -19.92 -3.05 -15.13
CA PRO A 15 -19.40 -4.20 -14.38
C PRO A 15 -17.90 -4.06 -14.11
N GLN A 16 -17.37 -4.86 -13.20
CA GLN A 16 -15.94 -5.02 -13.02
C GLN A 16 -15.35 -5.79 -14.21
N ARG A 17 -14.14 -5.43 -14.64
CA ARG A 17 -13.40 -6.12 -15.73
C ARG A 17 -12.05 -6.59 -15.23
N ALA A 18 -11.73 -7.86 -15.38
CA ALA A 18 -10.48 -8.45 -14.94
C ALA A 18 -10.07 -8.00 -13.52
N GLY A 19 -11.02 -7.98 -12.57
CA GLY A 19 -10.80 -7.56 -11.19
C GLY A 19 -10.71 -6.04 -10.97
N ILE A 20 -10.86 -5.22 -12.03
CA ILE A 20 -10.73 -3.76 -11.97
C ILE A 20 -12.11 -3.11 -12.01
N ASP A 21 -12.36 -2.24 -11.03
CA ASP A 21 -13.59 -1.47 -10.95
C ASP A 21 -13.61 -0.33 -11.99
N PRO A 22 -14.79 0.03 -12.54
CA PRO A 22 -14.93 1.25 -13.30
C PRO A 22 -14.67 2.47 -12.41
N VAL A 23 -14.21 3.55 -13.01
CA VAL A 23 -13.91 4.81 -12.32
C VAL A 23 -15.11 5.75 -12.44
N SER A 24 -15.50 6.38 -11.34
CA SER A 24 -16.47 7.47 -11.38
C SER A 24 -15.77 8.82 -11.30
N LEU A 25 -16.29 9.77 -12.07
CA LEU A 25 -15.81 11.13 -12.13
C LEU A 25 -16.99 12.09 -12.16
N THR A 26 -17.00 13.08 -11.27
CA THR A 26 -17.95 14.20 -11.37
C THR A 26 -17.29 15.30 -12.19
N LEU A 27 -17.94 15.73 -13.26
CA LEU A 27 -17.45 16.77 -14.14
C LEU A 27 -17.37 18.10 -13.38
N PRO A 28 -16.21 18.75 -13.27
CA PRO A 28 -16.05 19.97 -12.49
C PRO A 28 -16.73 21.17 -13.16
N ALA A 29 -17.13 22.16 -12.36
CA ALA A 29 -17.67 23.43 -12.89
C ALA A 29 -16.59 24.25 -13.65
N HIS A 30 -15.35 24.14 -13.19
CA HIS A 30 -14.18 24.82 -13.80
C HIS A 30 -13.15 23.75 -14.15
N PRO A 31 -13.21 23.16 -15.35
CA PRO A 31 -12.26 22.13 -15.76
C PRO A 31 -10.87 22.73 -15.98
N VAL A 32 -9.86 22.14 -15.33
CA VAL A 32 -8.46 22.43 -15.66
C VAL A 32 -8.09 21.52 -16.83
N LEU A 33 -7.87 22.09 -17.99
CA LEU A 33 -7.41 21.39 -19.19
C LEU A 33 -5.88 21.45 -19.23
N HIS A 34 -5.22 20.38 -19.67
CA HIS A 34 -3.80 20.45 -19.99
C HIS A 34 -3.60 21.33 -21.23
N GLU A 35 -2.66 22.27 -21.15
CA GLU A 35 -2.33 23.21 -22.22
C GLU A 35 -1.72 22.49 -23.45
N THR A 36 -2.54 21.89 -24.28
CA THR A 36 -2.14 21.45 -25.63
C THR A 36 -2.68 22.38 -26.73
N SER A 37 -3.46 23.39 -26.38
CA SER A 37 -3.92 24.42 -27.30
C SER A 37 -3.58 25.82 -26.76
N LYS A 38 -2.55 26.38 -27.31
CA LYS A 38 -2.25 27.82 -27.16
C LYS A 38 -3.51 28.61 -27.56
N GLY A 39 -4.17 29.23 -26.59
CA GLY A 39 -5.01 30.40 -26.85
C GLY A 39 -6.53 30.22 -26.76
N SER A 40 -7.11 29.40 -25.88
CA SER A 40 -8.52 29.62 -25.56
C SER A 40 -8.85 29.20 -24.13
N ASP A 41 -9.49 30.06 -23.37
CA ASP A 41 -10.27 29.80 -22.15
C ASP A 41 -11.51 28.94 -22.45
N ALA A 42 -11.47 28.09 -23.48
CA ALA A 42 -12.62 27.35 -23.99
C ALA A 42 -12.92 26.17 -23.06
N HIS A 43 -14.06 26.25 -22.38
CA HIS A 43 -14.65 25.09 -21.73
C HIS A 43 -14.86 23.95 -22.74
N PRO A 44 -14.63 22.68 -22.35
CA PRO A 44 -14.92 21.55 -23.23
C PRO A 44 -16.41 21.53 -23.56
N SER A 45 -16.77 21.40 -24.83
CA SER A 45 -18.17 21.30 -25.24
C SER A 45 -18.73 19.90 -25.09
N THR A 46 -17.88 18.87 -25.10
CA THR A 46 -18.30 17.46 -24.91
C THR A 46 -17.55 16.77 -23.78
N VAL A 47 -18.18 15.70 -23.24
CA VAL A 47 -17.55 14.83 -22.25
C VAL A 47 -16.28 14.20 -22.82
N ALA A 48 -16.26 13.82 -24.09
CA ALA A 48 -15.10 13.25 -24.76
C ALA A 48 -13.92 14.24 -24.78
N GLN A 49 -14.15 15.48 -25.16
CA GLN A 49 -13.08 16.50 -25.15
C GLN A 49 -12.47 16.68 -23.76
N TYR A 50 -13.30 16.69 -22.72
CA TYR A 50 -12.79 16.78 -21.35
C TYR A 50 -11.94 15.56 -20.95
N LEU A 51 -12.42 14.34 -21.22
CA LEU A 51 -11.69 13.11 -20.87
C LEU A 51 -10.37 13.01 -21.63
N ILE A 52 -10.34 13.36 -22.92
CA ILE A 52 -9.12 13.39 -23.75
C ILE A 52 -8.11 14.39 -23.14
N SER A 53 -8.52 15.64 -22.97
CA SER A 53 -7.64 16.67 -22.42
C SER A 53 -7.10 16.33 -21.02
N ARG A 54 -7.89 15.65 -20.21
CA ARG A 54 -7.55 15.34 -18.81
C ARG A 54 -6.68 14.10 -18.63
N PHE A 55 -6.86 13.08 -19.48
CA PHE A 55 -6.30 11.75 -19.23
C PHE A 55 -5.47 11.19 -20.39
N SER A 56 -5.64 11.65 -21.59
CA SER A 56 -4.98 11.10 -22.78
C SER A 56 -4.79 12.16 -23.89
N PRO A 57 -4.16 13.30 -23.57
CA PRO A 57 -4.02 14.38 -24.54
C PRO A 57 -3.14 14.00 -25.75
N GLU A 58 -2.18 13.07 -25.55
CA GLU A 58 -1.26 12.60 -26.57
C GLU A 58 -1.85 11.45 -27.42
N ASP A 59 -2.85 10.72 -26.89
CA ASP A 59 -3.54 9.62 -27.57
C ASP A 59 -5.07 9.72 -27.39
N PRO A 60 -5.74 10.60 -28.15
CA PRO A 60 -7.19 10.76 -28.09
C PRO A 60 -7.97 9.48 -28.49
N ALA A 61 -7.39 8.63 -29.31
CA ALA A 61 -8.05 7.41 -29.80
C ALA A 61 -8.44 6.48 -28.63
N THR A 62 -7.59 6.37 -27.63
CA THR A 62 -7.83 5.54 -26.44
C THR A 62 -9.13 5.93 -25.71
N ILE A 63 -9.44 7.22 -25.60
CA ILE A 63 -10.70 7.69 -24.97
C ILE A 63 -11.87 7.50 -25.94
N LEU A 64 -11.70 7.79 -27.22
CA LEU A 64 -12.76 7.63 -28.22
C LEU A 64 -13.22 6.17 -28.35
N ASP A 65 -12.29 5.24 -28.23
CA ASP A 65 -12.57 3.81 -28.18
C ASP A 65 -13.46 3.41 -27.00
N CYS A 66 -13.32 4.06 -25.83
CA CYS A 66 -14.23 3.82 -24.71
C CYS A 66 -15.67 4.21 -25.05
N PHE A 67 -15.88 5.30 -25.78
CA PHE A 67 -17.21 5.66 -26.26
C PHE A 67 -17.74 4.70 -27.33
N ALA A 68 -16.89 4.30 -28.28
CA ALA A 68 -17.26 3.34 -29.33
C ALA A 68 -17.66 1.97 -28.75
N ARG A 69 -17.02 1.54 -27.66
CA ARG A 69 -17.34 0.30 -26.93
C ARG A 69 -18.48 0.44 -25.93
N HIS A 70 -19.17 1.59 -25.87
CA HIS A 70 -20.28 1.85 -24.94
C HIS A 70 -19.86 1.77 -23.45
N GLU A 71 -18.66 2.20 -23.15
CA GLU A 71 -18.01 2.09 -21.83
C GLU A 71 -18.03 3.40 -21.02
N VAL A 72 -18.81 4.38 -21.46
CA VAL A 72 -19.01 5.64 -20.71
C VAL A 72 -20.50 5.81 -20.40
N ARG A 73 -20.83 5.88 -19.11
CA ARG A 73 -22.23 5.94 -18.64
C ARG A 73 -22.41 6.96 -17.53
N THR A 74 -23.62 7.43 -17.36
CA THR A 74 -24.06 8.22 -16.19
C THR A 74 -24.41 7.30 -15.00
N ASP A 75 -24.71 7.86 -13.82
CA ASP A 75 -25.09 7.10 -12.62
C ASP A 75 -26.32 6.21 -12.81
N ASP A 76 -27.26 6.63 -13.65
CA ASP A 76 -28.49 5.88 -13.97
C ASP A 76 -28.29 4.85 -15.09
N GLY A 77 -27.07 4.72 -15.63
CA GLY A 77 -26.71 3.78 -16.68
C GLY A 77 -26.92 4.33 -18.08
N THR A 78 -27.36 5.56 -18.28
CA THR A 78 -27.52 6.17 -19.59
C THR A 78 -26.18 6.20 -20.32
N LEU A 79 -26.19 5.73 -21.57
CA LEU A 79 -25.01 5.70 -22.42
C LEU A 79 -24.64 7.10 -22.88
N LEU A 80 -23.37 7.43 -22.76
CA LEU A 80 -22.79 8.63 -23.34
C LEU A 80 -22.02 8.31 -24.62
N THR A 81 -22.14 9.21 -25.60
CA THR A 81 -21.42 9.17 -26.88
C THR A 81 -20.30 10.22 -26.86
N ASN A 82 -19.40 10.18 -27.84
CA ASN A 82 -18.37 11.19 -28.02
C ASN A 82 -18.92 12.61 -28.32
N GLN A 83 -20.22 12.71 -28.69
CA GLN A 83 -20.94 13.97 -28.90
C GLN A 83 -21.73 14.42 -27.66
N SER A 84 -21.78 13.62 -26.58
CA SER A 84 -22.54 13.98 -25.38
C SER A 84 -22.02 15.27 -24.77
N GLN A 85 -22.94 16.23 -24.52
CA GLN A 85 -22.63 17.56 -24.01
C GLN A 85 -21.93 17.49 -22.64
N TYR A 86 -20.95 18.37 -22.44
CA TYR A 86 -20.33 18.57 -21.13
C TYR A 86 -21.30 19.29 -20.20
N LEU A 87 -21.70 18.63 -19.11
CA LEU A 87 -22.58 19.20 -18.10
C LEU A 87 -21.85 19.21 -16.75
N PRO A 88 -21.50 20.39 -16.22
CA PRO A 88 -20.93 20.51 -14.88
C PRO A 88 -21.78 19.80 -13.82
N GLY A 89 -21.13 19.07 -12.92
CA GLY A 89 -21.83 18.31 -11.88
C GLY A 89 -22.33 16.93 -12.33
N LEU A 90 -22.36 16.63 -13.64
CA LEU A 90 -22.71 15.29 -14.12
C LEU A 90 -21.68 14.29 -13.62
N ARG A 91 -22.15 13.21 -13.00
CA ARG A 91 -21.32 12.08 -12.61
C ARG A 91 -21.34 11.04 -13.71
N ILE A 92 -20.14 10.67 -14.17
CA ILE A 92 -19.93 9.68 -15.22
C ILE A 92 -19.12 8.50 -14.70
N TRP A 93 -19.27 7.35 -15.34
CA TRP A 93 -18.55 6.12 -15.10
C TRP A 93 -17.89 5.67 -16.41
N TYR A 94 -16.63 5.24 -16.32
CA TYR A 94 -15.89 4.75 -17.47
C TYR A 94 -14.75 3.81 -17.04
N TYR A 95 -14.19 3.07 -17.98
CA TYR A 95 -12.95 2.35 -17.72
C TYR A 95 -11.77 3.25 -18.06
N ARG A 96 -10.94 3.46 -17.06
CA ARG A 96 -9.69 4.20 -17.28
C ARG A 96 -8.81 3.39 -18.24
N PRO A 97 -8.23 4.02 -19.28
CA PRO A 97 -7.17 3.40 -20.06
C PRO A 97 -6.04 2.92 -19.16
N LEU A 98 -5.64 1.69 -19.29
CA LEU A 98 -4.58 1.11 -18.49
C LEU A 98 -3.26 1.30 -19.23
N PRO A 99 -2.22 1.87 -18.58
CA PRO A 99 -0.89 1.84 -19.13
C PRO A 99 -0.40 0.39 -19.22
N GLU A 100 0.57 0.14 -20.08
CA GLU A 100 1.28 -1.13 -20.04
C GLU A 100 2.02 -1.25 -18.71
N GLU A 101 1.68 -2.26 -17.92
CA GLU A 101 2.27 -2.50 -16.61
C GLU A 101 3.28 -3.64 -16.70
N PRO A 102 4.53 -3.45 -16.25
CA PRO A 102 5.46 -4.57 -16.17
C PRO A 102 4.92 -5.64 -15.22
N PRO A 103 5.15 -6.93 -15.52
CA PRO A 103 4.71 -8.01 -14.67
C PRO A 103 5.31 -7.89 -13.27
N LEU A 104 4.47 -8.01 -12.25
CA LEU A 104 4.87 -8.05 -10.84
C LEU A 104 4.65 -9.45 -10.27
N PRO A 105 5.31 -9.79 -9.14
CA PRO A 105 5.12 -11.08 -8.50
C PRO A 105 3.65 -11.41 -8.29
N ASP A 106 3.24 -12.64 -8.60
CA ASP A 106 1.88 -13.16 -8.46
C ASP A 106 1.79 -14.35 -7.49
N ASP A 107 2.90 -14.71 -6.88
CA ASP A 107 2.95 -15.70 -5.80
C ASP A 107 2.27 -15.12 -4.54
N LEU A 108 1.00 -15.48 -4.37
CA LEU A 108 0.11 -15.04 -3.30
C LEU A 108 -0.42 -16.25 -2.53
N PRO A 109 0.44 -16.93 -1.72
CA PRO A 109 0.01 -18.07 -0.91
C PRO A 109 -1.12 -17.68 0.03
N VAL A 110 -2.10 -18.56 0.16
CA VAL A 110 -3.19 -18.42 1.12
C VAL A 110 -2.69 -18.91 2.48
N LEU A 111 -2.80 -18.07 3.49
CA LEU A 111 -2.46 -18.39 4.88
C LEU A 111 -3.69 -18.86 5.67
N TYR A 112 -4.85 -18.32 5.33
CA TYR A 112 -6.13 -18.66 5.93
C TYR A 112 -7.26 -18.28 5.00
N GLU A 113 -8.31 -19.10 4.98
CA GLU A 113 -9.54 -18.79 4.25
C GLU A 113 -10.75 -19.35 4.95
N ASP A 114 -11.83 -18.56 5.00
CA ASP A 114 -13.17 -18.99 5.37
C ASP A 114 -14.24 -18.28 4.52
N GLU A 115 -15.50 -18.29 4.98
CA GLU A 115 -16.61 -17.63 4.31
C GLU A 115 -16.45 -16.10 4.23
N HIS A 116 -15.78 -15.48 5.22
CA HIS A 116 -15.74 -14.04 5.42
C HIS A 116 -14.39 -13.42 5.11
N LEU A 117 -13.31 -14.17 5.27
CA LEU A 117 -11.93 -13.71 5.27
C LEU A 117 -11.05 -14.51 4.32
N LEU A 118 -10.20 -13.83 3.58
CA LEU A 118 -9.05 -14.38 2.87
C LEU A 118 -7.78 -13.70 3.40
N ALA A 119 -6.85 -14.45 3.93
CA ALA A 119 -5.53 -13.98 4.33
C ALA A 119 -4.47 -14.55 3.40
N ILE A 120 -3.60 -13.68 2.89
CA ILE A 120 -2.51 -14.07 1.98
C ILE A 120 -1.16 -13.62 2.51
N ASP A 121 -0.11 -14.22 1.96
CA ASP A 121 1.28 -13.83 2.17
C ASP A 121 1.80 -13.01 0.98
N LYS A 122 1.70 -11.67 1.09
CA LYS A 122 2.04 -10.74 0.02
C LYS A 122 3.55 -10.71 -0.24
N PRO A 123 4.03 -10.82 -1.49
CA PRO A 123 5.43 -10.61 -1.82
C PRO A 123 5.85 -9.14 -1.70
N HIS A 124 7.17 -8.89 -1.64
CA HIS A 124 7.72 -7.55 -1.79
C HIS A 124 7.31 -6.93 -3.14
N TYR A 125 7.25 -5.62 -3.19
CA TYR A 125 7.00 -4.78 -4.39
C TYR A 125 5.63 -4.93 -5.07
N LEU A 126 4.73 -5.78 -4.58
CA LEU A 126 3.36 -5.85 -5.08
C LEU A 126 2.48 -4.81 -4.38
N PRO A 127 1.86 -3.86 -5.12
CA PRO A 127 0.88 -2.93 -4.54
C PRO A 127 -0.35 -3.68 -4.04
N VAL A 128 -0.97 -3.18 -2.98
CA VAL A 128 -2.21 -3.79 -2.43
C VAL A 128 -3.42 -3.47 -3.29
N THR A 129 -3.57 -2.21 -3.68
CA THR A 129 -4.74 -1.70 -4.43
C THR A 129 -4.29 -0.83 -5.61
N PRO A 130 -5.14 -0.69 -6.62
CA PRO A 130 -4.90 0.20 -7.75
C PRO A 130 -4.52 1.62 -7.31
N ARG A 131 -3.34 2.06 -7.73
CA ARG A 131 -2.84 3.42 -7.47
C ARG A 131 -1.67 3.77 -8.39
N GLY A 132 -1.69 5.02 -8.93
CA GLY A 132 -0.62 5.52 -9.80
C GLY A 132 -0.47 4.69 -11.05
N ALA A 133 0.74 4.18 -11.31
CA ALA A 133 1.08 3.39 -12.49
C ALA A 133 0.60 1.93 -12.42
N TYR A 134 0.13 1.45 -11.29
CA TYR A 134 -0.29 0.06 -11.10
C TYR A 134 -1.79 -0.01 -10.85
N VAL A 135 -2.49 -0.72 -11.71
CA VAL A 135 -3.94 -0.97 -11.64
C VAL A 135 -4.22 -2.47 -11.76
N ALA A 136 -3.74 -3.10 -12.83
CA ALA A 136 -3.87 -4.54 -13.05
C ALA A 136 -2.91 -5.35 -12.15
N GLN A 137 -1.67 -4.88 -12.02
CA GLN A 137 -0.63 -5.54 -11.23
C GLN A 137 -0.71 -5.19 -9.75
N THR A 138 -1.87 -5.48 -9.11
CA THR A 138 -2.06 -5.30 -7.66
C THR A 138 -2.56 -6.59 -7.01
N ALA A 139 -2.30 -6.78 -5.71
CA ALA A 139 -2.79 -7.93 -4.98
C ALA A 139 -4.32 -8.06 -5.07
N LEU A 140 -5.05 -6.95 -4.93
CA LEU A 140 -6.51 -6.93 -5.04
C LEU A 140 -7.00 -7.40 -6.41
N THR A 141 -6.44 -6.84 -7.48
CA THR A 141 -6.88 -7.17 -8.85
C THR A 141 -6.59 -8.63 -9.18
N LYS A 142 -5.37 -9.11 -8.88
CA LYS A 142 -4.97 -10.51 -9.09
C LYS A 142 -5.85 -11.48 -8.31
N LEU A 143 -6.13 -11.19 -7.03
CA LEU A 143 -6.99 -12.04 -6.18
C LEU A 143 -8.44 -12.06 -6.64
N ARG A 144 -9.01 -10.92 -7.04
CA ARG A 144 -10.39 -10.88 -7.55
C ARG A 144 -10.57 -11.78 -8.78
N VAL A 145 -9.57 -11.82 -9.66
CA VAL A 145 -9.57 -12.71 -10.84
C VAL A 145 -9.38 -14.16 -10.39
N ARG A 146 -8.38 -14.45 -9.58
CA ARG A 146 -8.07 -15.81 -9.13
C ARG A 146 -9.22 -16.48 -8.38
N GLU A 147 -9.82 -15.72 -7.42
CA GLU A 147 -10.91 -16.22 -6.59
C GLU A 147 -12.30 -16.07 -7.25
N ASN A 148 -12.36 -15.52 -8.46
CA ASN A 148 -13.61 -15.16 -9.13
C ASN A 148 -14.57 -14.39 -8.19
N ASN A 149 -14.03 -13.50 -7.37
CA ASN A 149 -14.78 -12.75 -6.37
C ASN A 149 -14.57 -11.23 -6.52
N PRO A 150 -15.51 -10.53 -7.19
CA PRO A 150 -15.44 -9.09 -7.38
C PRO A 150 -15.63 -8.28 -6.09
N LEU A 151 -16.13 -8.90 -5.01
CA LEU A 151 -16.39 -8.24 -3.73
C LEU A 151 -15.16 -8.18 -2.82
N LEU A 152 -14.10 -8.94 -3.14
CA LEU A 152 -12.87 -8.89 -2.36
C LEU A 152 -12.42 -7.45 -2.12
N THR A 153 -12.14 -7.14 -0.85
CA THR A 153 -11.73 -5.81 -0.42
C THR A 153 -10.66 -5.92 0.67
N PRO A 154 -9.51 -5.28 0.54
CA PRO A 154 -8.50 -5.30 1.59
C PRO A 154 -9.05 -4.59 2.85
N VAL A 155 -8.81 -5.16 4.02
CA VAL A 155 -9.26 -4.59 5.30
C VAL A 155 -8.19 -3.73 5.95
N HIS A 156 -6.96 -3.91 5.57
CA HIS A 156 -5.81 -3.05 5.87
C HIS A 156 -4.86 -3.00 4.66
N ARG A 157 -3.74 -2.31 4.80
CA ARG A 157 -2.75 -2.22 3.73
C ARG A 157 -1.33 -2.35 4.26
N LEU A 158 -0.46 -2.86 3.39
CA LEU A 158 0.99 -2.81 3.52
C LEU A 158 1.55 -1.83 2.47
N ASP A 159 2.70 -1.27 2.73
CA ASP A 159 3.44 -0.52 1.71
C ASP A 159 3.84 -1.46 0.57
N ARG A 160 4.01 -0.93 -0.63
CA ARG A 160 4.39 -1.72 -1.80
C ARG A 160 5.64 -2.58 -1.55
N PRO A 161 6.75 -2.05 -0.98
CA PRO A 161 7.95 -2.85 -0.76
C PRO A 161 7.86 -3.80 0.45
N THR A 162 6.88 -3.65 1.34
CA THR A 162 6.70 -4.52 2.52
C THR A 162 6.04 -5.84 2.13
N ALA A 163 6.61 -6.96 2.56
CA ALA A 163 6.02 -8.29 2.39
C ALA A 163 5.21 -8.74 3.62
N GLY A 164 4.51 -9.87 3.51
CA GLY A 164 3.85 -10.56 4.62
C GLY A 164 2.34 -10.51 4.62
N ILE A 165 1.74 -10.73 5.78
CA ILE A 165 0.31 -10.99 5.99
C ILE A 165 -0.56 -9.83 5.54
N LEU A 166 -1.51 -10.12 4.66
CA LEU A 166 -2.49 -9.16 4.16
C LEU A 166 -3.87 -9.80 4.13
N LEU A 167 -4.86 -9.11 4.72
CA LEU A 167 -6.22 -9.60 4.88
C LEU A 167 -7.19 -8.95 3.90
N PHE A 168 -8.12 -9.75 3.37
CA PHE A 168 -9.21 -9.32 2.51
C PHE A 168 -10.55 -9.83 3.03
N ALA A 169 -11.54 -8.95 3.12
CA ALA A 169 -12.92 -9.36 3.33
C ALA A 169 -13.50 -9.93 2.02
N LYS A 170 -14.18 -11.09 2.11
CA LYS A 170 -14.74 -11.81 0.95
C LYS A 170 -16.14 -11.32 0.58
N THR A 171 -16.86 -10.70 1.53
CA THR A 171 -18.24 -10.23 1.36
C THR A 171 -18.37 -8.76 1.75
N ARG A 172 -19.47 -8.12 1.31
CA ARG A 172 -19.78 -6.74 1.70
C ARG A 172 -19.97 -6.60 3.22
N ASP A 173 -20.65 -7.56 3.83
CA ASP A 173 -20.98 -7.53 5.26
C ASP A 173 -19.74 -7.77 6.12
N ALA A 174 -18.79 -8.55 5.65
CA ALA A 174 -17.53 -8.81 6.34
C ALA A 174 -16.60 -7.57 6.36
N ARG A 175 -16.69 -6.68 5.37
CA ARG A 175 -15.80 -5.53 5.24
C ARG A 175 -15.81 -4.62 6.47
N GLY A 176 -17.00 -4.22 6.93
CA GLY A 176 -17.15 -3.31 8.08
C GLY A 176 -16.53 -3.85 9.37
N PRO A 177 -16.95 -5.03 9.84
CA PRO A 177 -16.41 -5.66 11.06
C PRO A 177 -14.89 -5.79 11.05
N PHE A 178 -14.29 -6.32 9.96
CA PHE A 178 -12.83 -6.44 9.87
C PHE A 178 -12.11 -5.08 9.82
N GLN A 179 -12.62 -4.07 9.11
CA GLN A 179 -12.02 -2.74 9.10
C GLN A 179 -12.11 -2.05 10.46
N MET A 180 -13.23 -2.20 11.16
CA MET A 180 -13.41 -1.67 12.53
C MET A 180 -12.43 -2.28 13.52
N MET A 181 -12.11 -3.56 13.39
CA MET A 181 -11.12 -4.25 14.21
C MET A 181 -9.73 -3.57 14.14
N PHE A 182 -9.29 -3.19 12.93
CA PHE A 182 -8.04 -2.43 12.76
C PHE A 182 -8.17 -0.98 13.29
N GLN A 183 -9.29 -0.32 13.03
CA GLN A 183 -9.54 1.04 13.50
C GLN A 183 -9.57 1.12 15.03
N ASN A 184 -10.16 0.13 15.68
CA ASN A 184 -10.28 0.03 17.13
C ASN A 184 -9.03 -0.57 17.80
N ARG A 185 -7.95 -0.85 17.03
CA ARG A 185 -6.70 -1.44 17.54
C ARG A 185 -6.89 -2.79 18.22
N GLN A 186 -7.83 -3.58 17.75
CA GLN A 186 -8.14 -4.94 18.24
C GLN A 186 -7.29 -6.01 17.51
N VAL A 187 -6.30 -5.59 16.74
CA VAL A 187 -5.36 -6.44 16.01
C VAL A 187 -3.96 -6.16 16.50
N THR A 188 -3.30 -7.19 17.00
CA THR A 188 -1.86 -7.14 17.28
C THR A 188 -1.10 -7.55 16.03
N LYS A 189 -0.18 -6.69 15.59
CA LYS A 189 0.67 -6.92 14.42
C LYS A 189 2.11 -6.96 14.88
N THR A 190 2.82 -8.01 14.48
CA THR A 190 4.26 -8.13 14.71
C THR A 190 4.99 -8.14 13.38
N TYR A 191 5.92 -7.22 13.21
CA TYR A 191 6.77 -7.15 12.04
C TYR A 191 8.19 -7.56 12.40
N LEU A 192 8.89 -8.13 11.44
CA LEU A 192 10.34 -8.31 11.52
C LEU A 192 11.01 -7.32 10.55
N ALA A 193 12.12 -6.75 11.01
CA ALA A 193 12.96 -5.89 10.17
C ALA A 193 14.43 -6.20 10.39
N ILE A 194 15.26 -5.97 9.37
CA ILE A 194 16.72 -6.06 9.48
C ILE A 194 17.29 -4.68 9.17
N ALA A 195 18.10 -4.21 10.09
CA ALA A 195 18.75 -2.92 10.04
C ALA A 195 20.11 -3.01 10.75
N PRO A 196 21.00 -1.99 10.68
CA PRO A 196 22.20 -1.93 11.50
C PRO A 196 21.88 -2.13 12.99
N ALA A 197 22.79 -2.74 13.74
CA ALA A 197 22.66 -2.82 15.19
C ALA A 197 22.64 -1.41 15.80
N PRO A 198 21.84 -1.16 16.87
CA PRO A 198 21.76 0.15 17.48
C PRO A 198 23.02 0.46 18.29
N SER A 199 23.14 1.72 18.72
CA SER A 199 24.17 2.13 19.68
C SER A 199 24.06 1.32 20.98
N GLU A 200 25.18 1.17 21.68
CA GLU A 200 25.26 0.44 22.95
C GLU A 200 24.20 0.89 23.96
N ASP A 201 23.93 2.19 24.07
CA ASP A 201 22.97 2.77 25.01
C ASP A 201 21.53 2.25 24.79
N LEU A 202 21.16 1.89 23.56
CA LEU A 202 19.85 1.37 23.22
C LEU A 202 19.78 -0.15 23.22
N ARG A 203 20.92 -0.82 23.06
CA ARG A 203 21.02 -2.27 22.84
C ARG A 203 20.41 -3.07 24.00
N GLU A 204 20.82 -2.78 25.22
CA GLU A 204 20.34 -3.49 26.41
C GLU A 204 18.82 -3.35 26.58
N SER A 205 18.31 -2.12 26.47
CA SER A 205 16.86 -1.85 26.60
C SER A 205 16.05 -2.55 25.51
N MET A 206 16.56 -2.56 24.26
CA MET A 206 15.86 -3.20 23.14
C MET A 206 15.91 -4.74 23.18
N MET A 207 16.97 -5.32 23.75
CA MET A 207 17.07 -6.78 23.97
C MET A 207 16.22 -7.25 25.17
N GLY A 208 15.94 -6.37 26.11
CA GLY A 208 15.09 -6.60 27.28
C GLY A 208 13.61 -6.32 27.01
N GLU A 209 13.04 -5.36 27.72
CA GLU A 209 11.62 -4.99 27.61
C GLU A 209 11.24 -4.35 26.27
N GLY A 210 12.23 -3.81 25.55
CA GLY A 210 12.04 -3.06 24.33
C GLY A 210 11.94 -1.55 24.57
N VAL A 211 12.01 -0.79 23.47
CA VAL A 211 11.94 0.66 23.47
C VAL A 211 10.66 1.12 22.80
N GLN A 212 9.89 1.96 23.50
CA GLN A 212 8.67 2.55 22.97
C GLN A 212 9.02 3.81 22.14
N VAL A 213 8.96 3.69 20.84
CA VAL A 213 9.19 4.82 19.92
C VAL A 213 7.90 5.57 19.71
N ARG A 214 7.88 6.86 20.05
CA ARG A 214 6.73 7.75 19.91
C ARG A 214 7.12 8.95 19.06
N SER A 215 6.25 9.32 18.13
CA SER A 215 6.49 10.46 17.25
C SER A 215 5.17 11.02 16.70
N ARG A 216 5.25 12.16 16.02
CA ARG A 216 4.20 12.60 15.12
C ARG A 216 4.62 12.31 13.68
N ILE A 217 3.74 11.68 12.92
CA ILE A 217 3.93 11.36 11.50
C ILE A 217 2.81 12.02 10.69
N ASP A 218 3.19 12.92 9.80
CA ASP A 218 2.28 13.61 8.89
C ASP A 218 2.63 13.30 7.44
N LYS A 219 1.62 13.05 6.60
CA LYS A 219 1.80 12.87 5.16
C LYS A 219 1.67 14.21 4.45
N ASP A 220 2.75 14.60 3.79
CA ASP A 220 2.75 15.68 2.80
C ASP A 220 2.60 15.07 1.40
N ARG A 221 1.70 15.63 0.58
CA ARG A 221 1.45 15.14 -0.78
C ARG A 221 2.58 15.42 -1.74
N ASN A 222 3.41 16.40 -1.43
CA ASN A 222 4.51 16.90 -2.28
C ASN A 222 5.82 16.16 -2.06
N ILE A 223 5.91 15.30 -1.02
CA ILE A 223 7.12 14.53 -0.71
C ILE A 223 6.80 13.03 -0.64
N LEU A 224 7.79 12.21 -1.02
CA LEU A 224 7.65 10.75 -0.99
C LEU A 224 7.73 10.20 0.43
N GLN A 225 8.59 10.75 1.26
CA GLN A 225 8.71 10.44 2.68
C GLN A 225 7.50 10.96 3.47
N VAL A 226 7.42 10.61 4.74
CA VAL A 226 6.56 11.30 5.70
C VAL A 226 7.37 12.37 6.43
N ARG A 227 6.70 13.42 6.91
CA ARG A 227 7.29 14.32 7.89
C ARG A 227 7.17 13.66 9.25
N GLN A 228 8.29 13.55 9.96
CA GLN A 228 8.32 12.97 11.29
C GLN A 228 8.89 13.97 12.27
N TYR A 229 8.26 14.05 13.43
CA TYR A 229 8.66 14.91 14.55
C TYR A 229 8.87 14.02 15.77
N SER A 230 10.05 14.10 16.37
CA SER A 230 10.39 13.45 17.64
C SER A 230 9.53 13.98 18.78
N VAL A 231 9.53 13.32 19.94
CA VAL A 231 8.83 13.79 21.14
C VAL A 231 9.23 15.22 21.50
N ARG A 232 10.54 15.52 21.51
CA ARG A 232 11.06 16.85 21.83
C ARG A 232 10.61 17.94 20.84
N GLU A 233 10.54 17.60 19.55
CA GLU A 233 10.03 18.53 18.52
C GLU A 233 8.52 18.73 18.65
N CYS A 234 7.78 17.68 19.00
CA CYS A 234 6.34 17.80 19.28
C CYS A 234 6.08 18.73 20.48
N GLU A 235 6.84 18.58 21.55
CA GLU A 235 6.74 19.45 22.74
C GLU A 235 7.02 20.92 22.42
N ARG A 236 8.09 21.19 21.64
CA ARG A 236 8.45 22.56 21.23
C ARG A 236 7.43 23.21 20.30
N ALA A 237 6.77 22.41 19.44
CA ALA A 237 5.83 22.88 18.43
C ALA A 237 4.35 22.67 18.84
N GLU A 238 4.08 22.26 20.07
CA GLU A 238 2.73 21.95 20.62
C GLU A 238 1.96 20.95 19.74
N LEU A 239 2.67 19.97 19.16
CA LEU A 239 2.10 18.96 18.31
C LEU A 239 1.73 17.70 19.08
N THR A 240 0.57 17.11 18.78
CA THR A 240 0.15 15.85 19.40
C THR A 240 0.84 14.67 18.74
N ILE A 241 1.43 13.78 19.54
CA ILE A 241 1.97 12.47 19.11
C ILE A 241 0.83 11.63 18.53
N ASN A 242 1.08 10.99 17.38
CA ASN A 242 0.07 10.20 16.69
C ASN A 242 0.56 8.84 16.21
N ALA A 243 1.83 8.52 16.44
CA ALA A 243 2.47 7.26 16.03
C ALA A 243 3.23 6.66 17.21
N GLU A 244 3.07 5.34 17.40
CA GLU A 244 3.67 4.60 18.51
C GLU A 244 3.99 3.16 18.09
N THR A 245 5.23 2.71 18.37
CA THR A 245 5.73 1.38 18.07
C THR A 245 6.62 0.88 19.19
N LEU A 246 6.39 -0.33 19.69
CA LEU A 246 7.34 -1.04 20.54
C LEU A 246 8.39 -1.70 19.62
N VAL A 247 9.66 -1.44 19.90
CA VAL A 247 10.82 -1.96 19.18
C VAL A 247 11.63 -2.85 20.11
N ARG A 248 11.83 -4.11 19.70
CA ARG A 248 12.70 -5.08 20.38
C ARG A 248 13.73 -5.62 19.41
N ILE A 249 14.85 -6.11 19.94
CA ILE A 249 15.84 -6.88 19.20
C ILE A 249 15.67 -8.35 19.57
N ARG A 250 15.50 -9.20 18.55
CA ARG A 250 15.49 -10.65 18.72
C ARG A 250 16.90 -11.25 18.71
N GLU A 251 17.76 -10.72 17.85
CA GLU A 251 19.10 -11.25 17.63
C GLU A 251 20.01 -10.17 17.04
N ILE A 252 21.29 -10.16 17.45
CA ILE A 252 22.36 -9.39 16.82
C ILE A 252 23.34 -10.39 16.21
N TYR A 253 23.76 -10.16 14.99
CA TYR A 253 24.60 -11.08 14.23
C TYR A 253 25.44 -10.32 13.21
N GLN A 254 26.47 -10.98 12.69
CA GLN A 254 27.34 -10.42 11.66
C GLN A 254 26.72 -10.55 10.27
N ALA A 255 26.83 -9.50 9.48
CA ALA A 255 26.41 -9.52 8.08
C ALA A 255 27.08 -10.68 7.33
N PRO A 256 26.34 -11.39 6.44
CA PRO A 256 26.91 -12.47 5.65
C PRO A 256 28.02 -11.97 4.73
N GLN A 257 29.01 -12.84 4.43
CA GLN A 257 30.13 -12.54 3.54
C GLN A 257 29.70 -12.16 2.10
N SER A 258 28.52 -12.65 1.69
CA SER A 258 27.88 -12.28 0.43
C SER A 258 26.40 -12.01 0.67
N VAL A 259 25.95 -10.82 0.30
CA VAL A 259 24.52 -10.51 0.27
C VAL A 259 23.92 -11.18 -0.97
N PRO A 260 22.88 -12.00 -0.85
CA PRO A 260 22.23 -12.62 -2.00
C PRO A 260 21.48 -11.55 -2.81
N LEU A 261 22.18 -10.90 -3.71
CA LEU A 261 21.59 -9.98 -4.68
C LEU A 261 20.93 -10.83 -5.78
N LYS A 262 19.69 -10.53 -6.13
CA LYS A 262 19.12 -11.09 -7.35
C LYS A 262 20.00 -10.66 -8.52
N SER A 263 20.46 -11.63 -9.30
CA SER A 263 21.43 -11.47 -10.38
C SER A 263 21.13 -10.26 -11.26
N GLY A 264 22.07 -9.36 -11.40
CA GLY A 264 22.15 -8.39 -12.48
C GLY A 264 22.09 -6.91 -12.13
N ALA A 265 21.74 -6.50 -10.92
CA ALA A 265 21.69 -5.06 -10.62
C ALA A 265 22.18 -4.76 -9.19
N GLN A 266 23.40 -4.34 -9.05
CA GLN A 266 23.78 -3.52 -7.90
C GLN A 266 23.21 -2.13 -8.11
N ASN A 267 22.16 -1.78 -7.35
CA ASN A 267 21.77 -0.38 -7.27
C ASN A 267 22.81 0.34 -6.41
N PRO A 268 23.67 1.22 -6.98
CA PRO A 268 24.79 1.82 -6.25
C PRO A 268 24.33 2.77 -5.13
N TYR A 269 23.04 3.07 -5.09
CA TYR A 269 22.44 4.00 -4.11
C TYR A 269 21.82 3.27 -2.90
N LEU A 270 21.59 1.95 -2.99
CA LEU A 270 21.05 1.20 -1.85
C LEU A 270 22.14 0.87 -0.84
N THR A 271 21.84 1.10 0.42
CA THR A 271 22.72 0.69 1.52
C THR A 271 22.60 -0.82 1.69
N TYR A 272 23.73 -1.50 1.47
CA TYR A 272 23.91 -2.93 1.75
C TYR A 272 24.74 -3.07 3.02
N PRO A 273 24.52 -4.09 3.83
CA PRO A 273 25.41 -4.37 4.93
C PRO A 273 26.80 -4.73 4.39
N VAL A 274 27.83 -4.16 5.02
CA VAL A 274 29.22 -4.50 4.73
C VAL A 274 29.54 -5.84 5.41
N PRO A 275 30.31 -6.75 4.77
CA PRO A 275 30.73 -7.98 5.44
C PRO A 275 31.36 -7.71 6.80
N GLY A 276 30.84 -8.37 7.86
CA GLY A 276 31.30 -8.16 9.22
C GLY A 276 30.61 -6.97 9.95
N GLU A 277 29.70 -6.26 9.31
CA GLU A 277 28.86 -5.26 9.98
C GLU A 277 27.88 -5.95 10.94
N GLU A 278 27.66 -5.38 12.13
CA GLU A 278 26.67 -5.87 13.07
C GLU A 278 25.26 -5.50 12.63
N LEU A 279 24.46 -6.51 12.37
CA LEU A 279 23.04 -6.41 12.04
C LEU A 279 22.19 -6.79 13.24
N ALA A 280 20.99 -6.21 13.31
CA ALA A 280 19.98 -6.65 14.26
C ALA A 280 18.69 -7.09 13.54
N LEU A 281 18.14 -8.20 14.00
CA LEU A 281 16.79 -8.63 13.70
C LEU A 281 15.85 -7.97 14.70
N TYR A 282 15.15 -6.94 14.24
CA TYR A 282 14.18 -6.20 15.03
C TYR A 282 12.80 -6.87 14.98
N GLU A 283 12.14 -6.88 16.12
CA GLU A 283 10.72 -7.14 16.27
C GLU A 283 10.00 -5.83 16.56
N LEU A 284 9.01 -5.51 15.71
CA LEU A 284 8.29 -4.24 15.74
C LEU A 284 6.81 -4.50 15.98
N THR A 285 6.26 -3.95 17.06
CA THR A 285 4.83 -4.03 17.38
C THR A 285 4.21 -2.63 17.31
N PRO A 286 3.62 -2.22 16.16
CA PRO A 286 2.98 -0.92 16.04
C PRO A 286 1.61 -0.87 16.73
N HIS A 287 1.41 0.06 17.66
CA HIS A 287 0.12 0.37 18.28
C HIS A 287 -0.77 1.26 17.40
N THR A 288 -0.16 1.95 16.46
CA THR A 288 -0.83 2.81 15.46
C THR A 288 -0.47 2.34 14.05
N GLY A 289 -1.13 2.90 13.02
CA GLY A 289 -0.92 2.47 11.63
C GLY A 289 -0.70 3.67 10.68
N LYS A 290 0.28 4.53 10.97
CA LYS A 290 0.62 5.65 10.08
C LYS A 290 1.42 5.18 8.87
N MET A 291 1.33 5.95 7.80
CA MET A 291 2.10 5.70 6.58
C MET A 291 3.60 5.66 6.89
N HIS A 292 4.31 4.66 6.38
CA HIS A 292 5.75 4.42 6.59
C HIS A 292 6.19 4.37 8.07
N GLN A 293 5.28 4.16 9.02
CA GLN A 293 5.56 4.31 10.46
C GLN A 293 6.81 3.55 10.93
N LEU A 294 6.90 2.26 10.63
CA LEU A 294 8.01 1.41 11.08
C LEU A 294 9.34 1.85 10.47
N ARG A 295 9.33 2.23 9.19
CA ARG A 295 10.49 2.74 8.46
C ARG A 295 11.00 4.05 9.05
N ALA A 296 10.07 4.98 9.31
CA ALA A 296 10.37 6.25 9.93
C ALA A 296 10.86 6.09 11.38
N HIS A 297 10.25 5.18 12.17
CA HIS A 297 10.65 4.94 13.56
C HIS A 297 12.05 4.33 13.65
N LEU A 298 12.42 3.33 12.84
CA LEU A 298 13.78 2.81 12.85
C LEU A 298 14.79 3.86 12.35
N ASN A 299 14.41 4.67 11.36
CA ASN A 299 15.24 5.79 10.93
C ASN A 299 15.47 6.83 12.05
N LEU A 300 14.43 7.12 12.86
CA LEU A 300 14.54 8.03 14.02
C LEU A 300 15.52 7.51 15.09
N LEU A 301 15.63 6.19 15.22
CA LEU A 301 16.58 5.53 16.13
C LEU A 301 18.00 5.46 15.55
N GLY A 302 18.24 5.97 14.33
CA GLY A 302 19.54 5.89 13.67
C GLY A 302 19.84 4.54 13.02
N THR A 303 18.83 3.66 12.92
CA THR A 303 18.94 2.30 12.35
C THR A 303 17.98 2.13 11.16
N PRO A 304 18.18 2.83 10.04
CA PRO A 304 17.29 2.72 8.88
C PRO A 304 17.28 1.29 8.34
N ILE A 305 16.09 0.82 7.90
CA ILE A 305 15.90 -0.55 7.40
C ILE A 305 16.69 -0.76 6.10
N PHE A 306 17.42 -1.86 5.98
CA PHE A 306 18.12 -2.21 4.73
C PHE A 306 17.13 -2.36 3.55
N GLY A 307 17.58 -1.93 2.38
CA GLY A 307 16.74 -1.93 1.17
C GLY A 307 15.67 -0.84 1.12
N ASP A 308 15.71 0.12 2.04
CA ASP A 308 14.78 1.25 2.02
C ASP A 308 15.25 2.35 1.06
N VAL A 309 14.44 2.63 0.04
CA VAL A 309 14.73 3.66 -0.98
C VAL A 309 14.26 5.07 -0.58
N LEU A 310 13.60 5.20 0.56
CA LEU A 310 13.07 6.48 1.04
C LEU A 310 13.77 6.97 2.31
N TYR A 311 14.29 6.07 3.15
CA TYR A 311 14.92 6.42 4.44
C TYR A 311 16.34 5.86 4.51
N PRO A 312 17.32 6.66 5.03
CA PRO A 312 17.17 8.01 5.60
C PRO A 312 16.94 9.10 4.58
N GLN A 313 17.23 8.87 3.30
CA GLN A 313 17.06 9.81 2.20
C GLN A 313 16.39 9.15 1.00
N VAL A 314 15.71 9.98 0.18
CA VAL A 314 15.11 9.49 -1.08
C VAL A 314 16.23 9.19 -2.07
N LEU A 315 16.30 7.95 -2.52
CA LEU A 315 17.30 7.50 -3.49
C LEU A 315 16.77 7.60 -4.92
N PRO A 316 17.63 7.92 -5.90
CA PRO A 316 17.28 7.91 -7.31
C PRO A 316 17.23 6.46 -7.81
N THR A 317 16.11 5.77 -7.57
CA THR A 317 15.92 4.38 -8.00
C THR A 317 14.93 4.29 -9.14
N ALA A 318 15.11 3.30 -10.01
CA ALA A 318 14.06 2.96 -10.96
C ALA A 318 12.78 2.54 -10.21
N PRO A 319 11.59 2.95 -10.65
CA PRO A 319 10.32 2.65 -9.96
C PRO A 319 10.08 1.17 -9.70
N ASN A 320 10.71 0.28 -10.46
CA ASN A 320 10.55 -1.19 -10.42
C ASN A 320 11.81 -1.93 -9.97
N ASP A 321 12.81 -1.23 -9.45
CA ASP A 321 14.01 -1.87 -8.96
C ASP A 321 13.71 -2.68 -7.69
N ALA A 322 13.70 -4.00 -7.85
CA ALA A 322 13.45 -4.98 -6.78
C ALA A 322 14.71 -5.81 -6.49
N SER A 323 15.90 -5.33 -6.87
CA SER A 323 17.17 -6.03 -6.70
C SER A 323 17.48 -6.33 -5.23
N VAL A 324 17.14 -5.40 -4.34
CA VAL A 324 17.22 -5.58 -2.89
C VAL A 324 15.86 -5.31 -2.27
N PRO A 325 15.20 -6.34 -1.76
CA PRO A 325 13.93 -6.15 -1.07
C PRO A 325 14.12 -5.38 0.24
N LEU A 326 13.19 -4.46 0.50
CA LEU A 326 13.08 -3.83 1.81
C LEU A 326 13.04 -4.91 2.90
N GLN A 327 13.98 -4.89 3.82
CA GLN A 327 14.05 -5.88 4.90
C GLN A 327 12.99 -5.61 5.97
N LEU A 328 11.71 -5.64 5.57
CA LEU A 328 10.53 -5.44 6.42
C LEU A 328 9.42 -6.44 6.06
N LEU A 329 9.00 -7.22 7.04
CA LEU A 329 8.04 -8.30 6.90
C LEU A 329 6.91 -8.18 7.93
N ALA A 330 5.65 -8.14 7.50
CA ALA A 330 4.47 -8.33 8.35
C ALA A 330 4.39 -9.82 8.74
N HIS A 331 5.07 -10.19 9.83
CA HIS A 331 5.38 -11.56 10.19
C HIS A 331 4.24 -12.29 10.90
N ARG A 332 3.59 -11.63 11.88
CA ARG A 332 2.53 -12.23 12.69
C ARG A 332 1.37 -11.27 12.86
N LEU A 333 0.16 -11.82 12.87
CA LEU A 333 -1.08 -11.10 13.12
C LEU A 333 -1.96 -11.90 14.05
N ASP A 334 -2.37 -11.27 15.16
CA ASP A 334 -3.28 -11.86 16.15
C ASP A 334 -4.53 -11.02 16.27
N CYS A 335 -5.69 -11.65 16.25
CA CYS A 335 -6.98 -11.00 16.46
C CYS A 335 -8.03 -11.98 16.96
N VAL A 336 -9.21 -11.48 17.33
CA VAL A 336 -10.41 -12.29 17.49
C VAL A 336 -11.24 -12.17 16.23
N HIS A 337 -11.57 -13.27 15.58
CA HIS A 337 -12.35 -13.27 14.35
C HIS A 337 -13.77 -12.74 14.61
N PRO A 338 -14.22 -11.64 13.95
CA PRO A 338 -15.43 -10.90 14.34
C PRO A 338 -16.76 -11.66 14.13
N PHE A 339 -16.75 -12.74 13.34
CA PHE A 339 -17.95 -13.56 13.09
C PHE A 339 -17.98 -14.83 13.91
N THR A 340 -16.83 -15.46 14.12
CA THR A 340 -16.75 -16.73 14.87
C THR A 340 -16.42 -16.53 16.35
N ASN A 341 -15.95 -15.33 16.75
CA ASN A 341 -15.44 -15.01 18.08
C ASN A 341 -14.28 -15.92 18.55
N LYS A 342 -13.60 -16.58 17.61
CA LYS A 342 -12.44 -17.43 17.91
C LYS A 342 -11.14 -16.65 17.76
N PRO A 343 -10.12 -16.91 18.58
CA PRO A 343 -8.78 -16.40 18.36
C PRO A 343 -8.26 -16.85 16.98
N LEU A 344 -7.65 -15.93 16.26
CA LEU A 344 -7.00 -16.17 14.98
C LEU A 344 -5.57 -15.64 15.05
N THR A 345 -4.60 -16.50 14.87
CA THR A 345 -3.18 -16.17 14.77
C THR A 345 -2.67 -16.62 13.41
N LEU A 346 -2.08 -15.69 12.67
CA LEU A 346 -1.50 -15.92 11.35
C LEU A 346 0.00 -15.66 11.37
N TYR A 347 0.74 -16.45 10.62
CA TYR A 347 2.17 -16.26 10.41
C TYR A 347 2.47 -16.20 8.92
N SER A 348 3.38 -15.30 8.53
CA SER A 348 3.97 -15.29 7.20
C SER A 348 5.00 -16.42 7.08
N ALA A 349 4.96 -17.14 5.97
CA ALA A 349 5.97 -18.14 5.63
C ALA A 349 7.21 -17.52 4.94
N ARG A 350 7.16 -16.23 4.64
CA ARG A 350 8.28 -15.51 4.01
C ARG A 350 9.39 -15.25 5.00
N THR A 351 10.60 -15.14 4.48
CA THR A 351 11.80 -14.79 5.23
C THR A 351 12.45 -13.56 4.64
N LEU A 352 13.10 -12.77 5.48
CA LEU A 352 13.93 -11.66 5.04
C LEU A 352 15.25 -12.19 4.50
N SER A 353 15.72 -11.65 3.38
CA SER A 353 16.91 -12.18 2.68
C SER A 353 18.21 -12.04 3.48
N LEU A 354 18.27 -11.12 4.43
CA LEU A 354 19.39 -10.91 5.33
C LEU A 354 19.21 -11.60 6.69
N ALA A 355 18.11 -12.33 6.92
CA ALA A 355 17.86 -12.99 8.19
C ALA A 355 18.92 -14.05 8.51
N PRO A 356 19.30 -14.22 9.80
CA PRO A 356 20.22 -15.28 10.19
C PRO A 356 19.62 -16.66 9.87
N ARG A 357 20.47 -17.63 9.49
CA ARG A 357 20.02 -18.95 9.01
C ARG A 357 19.24 -19.77 10.03
N ASN A 358 19.30 -19.42 11.31
CA ASN A 358 18.71 -20.16 12.42
C ASN A 358 17.36 -19.63 12.89
N VAL A 359 16.76 -18.64 12.20
CA VAL A 359 15.41 -18.18 12.56
C VAL A 359 14.43 -19.29 12.20
N ALA A 360 14.02 -20.06 13.21
CA ALA A 360 13.05 -21.13 13.07
C ALA A 360 11.75 -20.57 12.52
N GLN A 361 11.30 -21.07 11.38
CA GLN A 361 9.96 -20.80 10.89
C GLN A 361 8.96 -21.41 11.88
N PRO A 362 7.95 -20.67 12.34
CA PRO A 362 6.88 -21.27 13.11
C PRO A 362 6.22 -22.36 12.26
N LYS A 363 6.17 -23.58 12.79
CA LYS A 363 5.43 -24.68 12.16
C LYS A 363 3.96 -24.24 12.14
N HIS A 364 3.34 -24.22 10.99
CA HIS A 364 1.89 -24.08 10.86
C HIS A 364 1.24 -25.25 11.61
N GLN A 365 0.48 -24.93 12.66
CA GLN A 365 -0.44 -25.86 13.31
C GLN A 365 -1.82 -25.75 12.70
#